data_fff2a16c30faa1e7e749b05efeee9214
#
_entry.id   fff2a16c30faa1e7e749b05efeee9214
#
_cell.length_a   1.000
_cell.length_b   1.000
_cell.length_c   1.000
_cell.angle_alpha   90.00
_cell.angle_beta   90.00
_cell.angle_gamma   90.00
#
_symmetry.space_group_name_H-M   'P 1'
#
loop_
_entity.id
_entity.type
_entity.pdbx_description
1 polymer ?
#
loop_
_entity_poly.entity_id
_entity_poly.type
_entity_poly.pdbx_seq_one_letter_code
_entity_poly.pdbx_strand_id
1 'polypeptide(L)'
;MVVSPLKEWTCSACGDTDAGWLTMDDGGPLCLSCADLAHLTFLGAGDAALTRRGRKHSRLSAVVVRFSRVRRRYERHGVLVEEPALEQAEAECLSDEDARLRRRQRERERRAVEDAEFERELANEIGRLFPGCPPECVKEIASHTGRRGSGRVGRTASARALDPTAITLAVAAAARHRESYYDDLLMAGVDRSEARERVRAAVGGVLEAWRPPPG
;
A
#
# COMPACT_ATOMS: atom_id res chain seq x y z
N MET A 1 20.47 -11.01 -9.57
CA MET A 1 20.02 -9.96 -8.62
C MET A 1 21.26 -9.29 -8.04
N VAL A 2 21.29 -7.97 -8.01
CA VAL A 2 22.40 -7.17 -7.49
C VAL A 2 22.01 -6.60 -6.14
N VAL A 3 22.92 -6.63 -5.18
CA VAL A 3 22.70 -6.13 -3.81
C VAL A 3 23.50 -4.86 -3.59
N SER A 4 22.86 -3.82 -3.07
CA SER A 4 23.52 -2.67 -2.47
C SER A 4 23.85 -3.02 -1.02
N PRO A 5 25.11 -3.32 -0.66
CA PRO A 5 25.49 -3.79 0.64
C PRO A 5 25.35 -2.68 1.70
N LEU A 6 25.16 -3.10 2.95
CA LEU A 6 25.15 -2.19 4.10
C LEU A 6 26.47 -2.24 4.90
N LYS A 7 27.35 -3.15 4.56
CA LYS A 7 28.64 -3.36 5.19
C LYS A 7 29.73 -3.47 4.14
N GLU A 8 30.95 -3.24 4.53
CA GLU A 8 32.12 -3.54 3.70
C GLU A 8 32.15 -5.03 3.31
N TRP A 9 32.63 -5.30 2.12
CA TRP A 9 32.69 -6.63 1.56
C TRP A 9 33.88 -6.71 0.57
N THR A 10 34.28 -7.91 0.23
CA THR A 10 35.42 -8.16 -0.68
C THR A 10 34.95 -9.06 -1.82
N CYS A 11 35.29 -8.73 -3.04
CA CYS A 11 35.00 -9.57 -4.21
C CYS A 11 35.79 -10.88 -4.14
N SER A 12 35.11 -12.01 -4.23
CA SER A 12 35.73 -13.34 -4.14
C SER A 12 36.64 -13.65 -5.33
N ALA A 13 36.45 -12.99 -6.47
CA ALA A 13 37.23 -13.24 -7.68
C ALA A 13 38.44 -12.34 -7.81
N CYS A 14 38.33 -11.02 -7.58
CA CYS A 14 39.43 -10.06 -7.79
C CYS A 14 39.98 -9.42 -6.52
N GLY A 15 39.35 -9.65 -5.35
CA GLY A 15 39.78 -9.08 -4.08
C GLY A 15 39.43 -7.60 -3.88
N ASP A 16 38.67 -6.98 -4.81
CA ASP A 16 38.26 -5.60 -4.70
C ASP A 16 37.34 -5.37 -3.48
N THR A 17 37.66 -4.36 -2.68
CA THR A 17 36.94 -3.97 -1.47
C THR A 17 36.11 -2.71 -1.64
N ASP A 18 36.31 -1.95 -2.71
CA ASP A 18 35.68 -0.64 -2.96
C ASP A 18 34.47 -0.73 -3.89
N ALA A 19 34.14 -1.94 -4.37
CA ALA A 19 33.00 -2.16 -5.25
C ALA A 19 31.67 -1.82 -4.54
N GLY A 20 30.93 -0.86 -5.09
CA GLY A 20 29.70 -0.33 -4.48
C GLY A 20 28.54 -1.32 -4.46
N TRP A 21 28.52 -2.32 -5.36
CA TRP A 21 27.46 -3.31 -5.49
C TRP A 21 28.01 -4.70 -5.72
N LEU A 22 27.25 -5.71 -5.30
CA LEU A 22 27.62 -7.10 -5.44
C LEU A 22 26.47 -7.93 -6.03
N THR A 23 26.84 -9.04 -6.66
CA THR A 23 25.95 -10.17 -6.92
C THR A 23 26.50 -11.41 -6.21
N MET A 24 25.60 -12.32 -5.84
CA MET A 24 26.02 -13.60 -5.24
C MET A 24 26.10 -14.65 -6.33
N ASP A 25 27.18 -15.40 -6.33
CA ASP A 25 27.42 -16.60 -7.14
C ASP A 25 27.81 -17.75 -6.22
N ASP A 26 27.93 -18.97 -6.72
CA ASP A 26 28.28 -20.17 -5.96
C ASP A 26 29.63 -20.04 -5.22
N GLY A 27 30.56 -19.25 -5.79
CA GLY A 27 31.86 -18.94 -5.19
C GLY A 27 31.87 -17.79 -4.19
N GLY A 28 30.75 -17.12 -3.96
CA GLY A 28 30.64 -15.98 -3.05
C GLY A 28 30.25 -14.66 -3.73
N PRO A 29 30.47 -13.50 -3.06
CA PRO A 29 30.12 -12.20 -3.60
C PRO A 29 31.07 -11.77 -4.73
N LEU A 30 30.52 -11.35 -5.85
CA LEU A 30 31.26 -10.82 -7.01
C LEU A 30 30.95 -9.34 -7.24
N CYS A 31 31.94 -8.54 -7.60
CA CYS A 31 31.73 -7.18 -8.09
C CYS A 31 31.08 -7.21 -9.48
N LEU A 32 30.51 -6.08 -9.92
CA LEU A 32 29.83 -6.01 -11.21
C LEU A 32 30.77 -6.32 -12.39
N SER A 33 32.05 -5.98 -12.29
CA SER A 33 33.07 -6.31 -13.30
C SER A 33 33.30 -7.80 -13.41
N CYS A 34 33.48 -8.49 -12.30
CA CYS A 34 33.67 -9.95 -12.29
C CYS A 34 32.40 -10.74 -12.63
N ALA A 35 31.24 -10.11 -12.51
CA ALA A 35 29.95 -10.67 -12.87
C ALA A 35 29.47 -10.26 -14.29
N ASP A 36 30.33 -9.64 -15.10
CA ASP A 36 30.02 -9.15 -16.46
C ASP A 36 28.84 -8.16 -16.53
N LEU A 37 28.60 -7.41 -15.45
CA LEU A 37 27.51 -6.44 -15.32
C LEU A 37 27.98 -4.98 -15.28
N ALA A 38 29.28 -4.71 -15.34
CA ALA A 38 29.84 -3.37 -15.20
C ALA A 38 29.48 -2.41 -16.34
N HIS A 39 29.10 -2.95 -17.52
CA HIS A 39 28.64 -2.18 -18.66
C HIS A 39 27.20 -1.69 -18.57
N LEU A 40 26.45 -2.11 -17.52
CA LEU A 40 25.07 -1.73 -17.33
C LEU A 40 24.96 -0.41 -16.55
N THR A 41 24.04 0.43 -16.99
CA THR A 41 23.72 1.72 -16.37
C THR A 41 22.62 1.54 -15.30
N PHE A 42 22.79 2.22 -14.18
CA PHE A 42 21.82 2.17 -13.07
C PHE A 42 20.66 3.13 -13.29
N LEU A 43 19.46 2.60 -13.27
CA LEU A 43 18.20 3.33 -13.25
C LEU A 43 17.55 3.18 -11.87
N GLY A 44 17.48 4.28 -11.12
CA GLY A 44 16.87 4.32 -9.80
C GLY A 44 15.37 4.05 -9.81
N ALA A 45 14.84 3.58 -8.69
CA ALA A 45 13.41 3.42 -8.51
C ALA A 45 12.73 4.81 -8.47
N GLY A 46 11.58 4.95 -9.16
CA GLY A 46 10.82 6.20 -9.25
C GLY A 46 9.82 6.14 -10.39
N ASP A 47 10.24 6.26 -11.62
CA ASP A 47 9.36 6.13 -12.78
C ASP A 47 9.16 4.66 -13.18
N ALA A 48 7.93 4.17 -12.93
CA ALA A 48 7.57 2.80 -13.27
C ALA A 48 7.47 2.55 -14.79
N ALA A 49 7.17 3.58 -15.59
CA ALA A 49 7.10 3.46 -17.04
C ALA A 49 8.51 3.35 -17.63
N LEU A 50 9.41 4.24 -17.22
CA LEU A 50 10.81 4.22 -17.61
C LEU A 50 11.48 2.90 -17.22
N THR A 51 11.32 2.48 -15.96
CA THR A 51 11.89 1.20 -15.50
C THR A 51 11.39 -0.01 -16.30
N ARG A 52 10.09 -0.06 -16.62
CA ARG A 52 9.51 -1.16 -17.39
C ARG A 52 10.04 -1.17 -18.84
N ARG A 53 10.14 0.02 -19.48
CA ARG A 53 10.63 0.17 -20.85
C ARG A 53 12.12 -0.12 -20.93
N GLY A 54 12.95 0.46 -20.05
CA GLY A 54 14.37 0.17 -19.99
C GLY A 54 14.66 -1.33 -19.88
N ARG A 55 13.94 -2.03 -19.00
CA ARG A 55 14.07 -3.50 -18.94
C ARG A 55 13.55 -4.24 -20.17
N LYS A 56 12.51 -3.72 -20.84
CA LYS A 56 11.96 -4.33 -22.05
C LYS A 56 12.91 -4.25 -23.23
N HIS A 57 13.63 -3.14 -23.36
CA HIS A 57 14.56 -2.89 -24.44
C HIS A 57 15.96 -3.44 -24.16
N SER A 58 16.31 -3.67 -22.93
CA SER A 58 17.60 -4.22 -22.52
C SER A 58 17.62 -5.75 -22.72
N ARG A 59 18.68 -6.25 -23.35
CA ARG A 59 18.95 -7.68 -23.49
C ARG A 59 19.34 -8.31 -22.17
N LEU A 60 20.19 -7.58 -21.41
CA LEU A 60 20.63 -7.95 -20.09
C LEU A 60 20.15 -6.91 -19.08
N SER A 61 19.51 -7.33 -18.01
CA SER A 61 19.10 -6.43 -16.93
C SER A 61 19.16 -7.12 -15.57
N ALA A 62 19.47 -6.37 -14.52
CA ALA A 62 19.50 -6.88 -13.17
C ALA A 62 18.72 -5.97 -12.23
N VAL A 63 17.98 -6.56 -11.28
CA VAL A 63 17.31 -5.80 -10.21
C VAL A 63 18.31 -5.49 -9.12
N VAL A 64 18.41 -4.22 -8.74
CA VAL A 64 19.20 -3.78 -7.59
C VAL A 64 18.31 -3.70 -6.37
N VAL A 65 18.71 -4.35 -5.30
CA VAL A 65 17.99 -4.38 -4.02
C VAL A 65 18.88 -3.87 -2.89
N ARG A 66 18.24 -3.30 -1.88
CA ARG A 66 18.90 -2.89 -0.63
C ARG A 66 18.09 -3.37 0.56
N PHE A 67 18.77 -3.82 1.61
CA PHE A 67 18.08 -4.27 2.82
C PHE A 67 17.56 -3.07 3.63
N SER A 68 16.25 -3.03 3.87
CA SER A 68 15.60 -2.04 4.73
C SER A 68 15.61 -2.54 6.17
N ARG A 69 16.37 -1.88 7.06
CA ARG A 69 16.42 -2.21 8.49
C ARG A 69 15.07 -2.01 9.17
N VAL A 70 14.32 -0.98 8.76
CA VAL A 70 13.00 -0.64 9.32
C VAL A 70 11.97 -1.71 8.96
N ARG A 71 11.93 -2.14 7.70
CA ARG A 71 10.97 -3.14 7.21
C ARG A 71 11.49 -4.59 7.30
N ARG A 72 12.75 -4.75 7.69
CA ARG A 72 13.46 -6.04 7.84
C ARG A 72 13.37 -6.93 6.60
N ARG A 73 13.43 -6.33 5.41
CA ARG A 73 13.38 -7.02 4.12
C ARG A 73 14.20 -6.29 3.06
N TYR A 74 14.54 -7.01 1.98
CA TYR A 74 15.10 -6.38 0.79
C TYR A 74 14.04 -5.57 0.05
N GLU A 75 14.38 -4.35 -0.32
CA GLU A 75 13.55 -3.45 -1.12
C GLU A 75 14.25 -3.14 -2.43
N ARG A 76 13.45 -3.01 -3.48
CA ARG A 76 13.97 -2.66 -4.79
C ARG A 76 14.47 -1.21 -4.76
N HIS A 77 15.75 -1.05 -5.10
CA HIS A 77 16.42 0.25 -5.18
C HIS A 77 16.45 0.81 -6.61
N GLY A 78 16.48 -0.10 -7.59
CA GLY A 78 16.51 0.24 -9.01
C GLY A 78 16.71 -0.98 -9.90
N VAL A 79 17.17 -0.73 -11.10
CA VAL A 79 17.59 -1.75 -12.07
C VAL A 79 18.86 -1.32 -12.76
N LEU A 80 19.65 -2.29 -13.19
CA LEU A 80 20.73 -2.13 -14.16
C LEU A 80 20.18 -2.49 -15.53
N VAL A 81 20.43 -1.67 -16.53
CA VAL A 81 20.01 -1.85 -17.94
C VAL A 81 21.12 -1.39 -18.86
N GLU A 82 21.10 -1.82 -20.11
CA GLU A 82 22.00 -1.31 -21.14
C GLU A 82 21.67 0.15 -21.46
N GLU A 83 22.70 0.99 -21.65
CA GLU A 83 22.54 2.42 -21.89
C GLU A 83 21.67 2.73 -23.12
N PRO A 84 21.84 2.06 -24.30
CA PRO A 84 20.95 2.29 -25.45
C PRO A 84 19.47 1.96 -25.16
N ALA A 85 19.22 0.98 -24.28
CA ALA A 85 17.86 0.63 -23.87
C ALA A 85 17.25 1.69 -22.95
N LEU A 86 18.07 2.35 -22.12
CA LEU A 86 17.65 3.47 -21.30
C LEU A 86 17.31 4.68 -22.16
N GLU A 87 18.18 5.08 -23.10
CA GLU A 87 17.95 6.19 -24.03
C GLU A 87 16.66 5.99 -24.84
N GLN A 88 16.43 4.79 -25.37
CA GLN A 88 15.18 4.47 -26.07
C GLN A 88 13.96 4.58 -25.16
N ALA A 89 14.07 4.09 -23.93
CA ALA A 89 12.98 4.17 -22.95
C ALA A 89 12.66 5.60 -22.54
N GLU A 90 13.67 6.47 -22.42
CA GLU A 90 13.51 7.89 -22.14
C GLU A 90 12.81 8.60 -23.30
N ALA A 91 13.23 8.38 -24.54
CA ALA A 91 12.58 8.94 -25.72
C ALA A 91 11.09 8.53 -25.81
N GLU A 92 10.77 7.26 -25.57
CA GLU A 92 9.40 6.79 -25.51
C GLU A 92 8.61 7.42 -24.36
N CYS A 93 9.24 7.62 -23.20
CA CYS A 93 8.60 8.26 -22.05
C CYS A 93 8.31 9.74 -22.30
N LEU A 94 9.19 10.44 -22.97
CA LEU A 94 8.96 11.83 -23.36
C LEU A 94 7.85 11.95 -24.41
N SER A 95 7.85 11.07 -25.42
CA SER A 95 6.88 11.12 -26.52
C SER A 95 5.44 10.90 -26.07
N ASP A 96 5.19 10.14 -24.99
CA ASP A 96 3.85 9.82 -24.50
C ASP A 96 3.50 10.43 -23.13
N GLU A 97 4.32 11.33 -22.61
CA GLU A 97 4.16 11.92 -21.27
C GLU A 97 2.80 12.57 -21.10
N ASP A 98 2.39 13.43 -22.02
CA ASP A 98 1.10 14.11 -22.00
C ASP A 98 -0.08 13.14 -22.04
N ALA A 99 0.02 12.10 -22.86
CA ALA A 99 -1.02 11.07 -22.96
C ALA A 99 -1.16 10.30 -21.64
N ARG A 100 -0.05 9.97 -20.99
CA ARG A 100 -0.01 9.31 -19.68
C ARG A 100 -0.58 10.21 -18.58
N LEU A 101 -0.24 11.51 -18.58
CA LEU A 101 -0.79 12.49 -17.64
C LEU A 101 -2.30 12.61 -17.79
N ARG A 102 -2.81 12.79 -19.02
CA ARG A 102 -4.27 12.85 -19.29
C ARG A 102 -4.98 11.56 -18.87
N ARG A 103 -4.36 10.39 -19.10
CA ARG A 103 -4.94 9.11 -18.67
C ARG A 103 -4.99 8.99 -17.14
N ARG A 104 -3.91 9.39 -16.45
CA ARG A 104 -3.87 9.39 -14.96
C ARG A 104 -4.93 10.33 -14.37
N GLN A 105 -5.11 11.50 -14.99
CA GLN A 105 -6.11 12.47 -14.56
C GLN A 105 -7.53 11.91 -14.70
N ARG A 106 -7.89 11.39 -15.88
CA ARG A 106 -9.19 10.75 -16.11
C ARG A 106 -9.45 9.58 -15.16
N GLU A 107 -8.42 8.80 -14.88
CA GLU A 107 -8.54 7.67 -13.95
C GLU A 107 -8.77 8.14 -12.50
N ARG A 108 -8.13 9.25 -12.09
CA ARG A 108 -8.37 9.87 -10.77
C ARG A 108 -9.80 10.38 -10.65
N GLU A 109 -10.28 11.09 -11.68
CA GLU A 109 -11.64 11.62 -11.73
C GLU A 109 -12.68 10.50 -11.67
N ARG A 110 -12.50 9.46 -12.48
CA ARG A 110 -13.37 8.28 -12.44
C ARG A 110 -13.40 7.64 -11.06
N ARG A 111 -12.23 7.43 -10.45
CA ARG A 111 -12.15 6.86 -9.10
C ARG A 111 -12.79 7.75 -8.04
N ALA A 112 -12.69 9.07 -8.17
CA ALA A 112 -13.34 9.98 -7.24
C ALA A 112 -14.87 9.87 -7.31
N VAL A 113 -15.42 9.74 -8.53
CA VAL A 113 -16.86 9.51 -8.73
C VAL A 113 -17.29 8.17 -8.14
N GLU A 114 -16.58 7.08 -8.47
CA GLU A 114 -16.86 5.75 -7.94
C GLU A 114 -16.77 5.70 -6.40
N ASP A 115 -15.85 6.45 -5.80
CA ASP A 115 -15.70 6.51 -4.35
C ASP A 115 -16.85 7.27 -3.70
N ALA A 116 -17.27 8.40 -4.29
CA ALA A 116 -18.40 9.18 -3.80
C ALA A 116 -19.74 8.41 -3.92
N GLU A 117 -19.91 7.66 -5.00
CA GLU A 117 -21.08 6.77 -5.17
C GLU A 117 -21.10 5.67 -4.12
N PHE A 118 -19.97 4.99 -3.93
CA PHE A 118 -19.85 3.94 -2.93
C PHE A 118 -20.06 4.46 -1.50
N GLU A 119 -19.51 5.64 -1.15
CA GLU A 119 -19.73 6.26 0.18
C GLU A 119 -21.21 6.59 0.40
N ARG A 120 -21.92 7.05 -0.62
CA ARG A 120 -23.35 7.34 -0.55
C ARG A 120 -24.18 6.06 -0.37
N GLU A 121 -23.89 5.00 -1.15
CA GLU A 121 -24.55 3.71 -1.01
C GLU A 121 -24.30 3.10 0.37
N LEU A 122 -23.08 3.17 0.87
CA LEU A 122 -22.72 2.71 2.19
C LEU A 122 -23.46 3.51 3.30
N ALA A 123 -23.57 4.84 3.16
CA ALA A 123 -24.31 5.68 4.08
C ALA A 123 -25.81 5.31 4.10
N ASN A 124 -26.40 5.08 2.94
CA ASN A 124 -27.79 4.66 2.83
C ASN A 124 -28.02 3.31 3.51
N GLU A 125 -27.13 2.35 3.32
CA GLU A 125 -27.25 1.03 3.90
C GLU A 125 -27.00 1.05 5.42
N ILE A 126 -26.07 1.88 5.92
CA ILE A 126 -25.89 2.13 7.35
C ILE A 126 -27.19 2.71 7.95
N GLY A 127 -27.79 3.72 7.32
CA GLY A 127 -29.04 4.33 7.76
C GLY A 127 -30.22 3.34 7.76
N ARG A 128 -30.25 2.40 6.82
CA ARG A 128 -31.26 1.33 6.76
C ARG A 128 -31.11 0.32 7.90
N LEU A 129 -29.88 -0.08 8.20
CA LEU A 129 -29.59 -1.07 9.25
C LEU A 129 -29.63 -0.46 10.66
N PHE A 130 -29.33 0.83 10.77
CA PHE A 130 -29.23 1.57 12.03
C PHE A 130 -29.95 2.91 11.93
N PRO A 131 -31.30 2.91 11.81
CA PRO A 131 -32.09 4.13 11.64
C PRO A 131 -32.02 5.09 12.84
N GLY A 132 -31.64 4.63 14.02
CA GLY A 132 -31.39 5.47 15.19
C GLY A 132 -30.00 6.12 15.23
N CYS A 133 -29.11 5.80 14.27
CA CYS A 133 -27.80 6.43 14.19
C CYS A 133 -27.94 7.88 13.69
N PRO A 134 -27.32 8.88 14.37
CA PRO A 134 -27.39 10.27 13.93
C PRO A 134 -26.87 10.42 12.48
N PRO A 135 -27.55 11.22 11.62
CA PRO A 135 -27.18 11.36 10.20
C PRO A 135 -25.73 11.78 9.96
N GLU A 136 -25.17 12.63 10.81
CA GLU A 136 -23.78 13.05 10.71
C GLU A 136 -22.83 11.90 11.04
N CYS A 137 -23.17 11.07 12.01
CA CYS A 137 -22.44 9.87 12.35
C CYS A 137 -22.45 8.85 11.20
N VAL A 138 -23.60 8.65 10.56
CA VAL A 138 -23.72 7.80 9.36
C VAL A 138 -22.76 8.24 8.25
N LYS A 139 -22.74 9.54 7.92
CA LYS A 139 -21.86 10.10 6.89
C LYS A 139 -20.38 9.90 7.23
N GLU A 140 -20.01 10.17 8.47
CA GLU A 140 -18.61 10.02 8.90
C GLU A 140 -18.18 8.56 8.89
N ILE A 141 -19.03 7.63 9.36
CA ILE A 141 -18.75 6.19 9.29
C ILE A 141 -18.55 5.76 7.83
N ALA A 142 -19.44 6.18 6.93
CA ALA A 142 -19.36 5.84 5.50
C ALA A 142 -18.06 6.36 4.88
N SER A 143 -17.74 7.65 5.07
CA SER A 143 -16.53 8.26 4.54
C SER A 143 -15.26 7.62 5.11
N HIS A 144 -15.20 7.45 6.45
CA HIS A 144 -14.06 6.84 7.09
C HIS A 144 -13.84 5.38 6.67
N THR A 145 -14.91 4.61 6.58
CA THR A 145 -14.91 3.18 6.22
C THR A 145 -14.64 2.98 4.73
N GLY A 146 -15.21 3.83 3.89
CA GLY A 146 -15.10 3.80 2.44
C GLY A 146 -13.74 4.20 1.86
N ARG A 147 -12.83 4.76 2.65
CA ARG A 147 -11.54 5.28 2.18
C ARG A 147 -10.65 4.20 1.56
N ARG A 148 -10.22 4.39 0.29
CA ARG A 148 -9.30 3.46 -0.40
C ARG A 148 -7.94 3.35 0.29
N GLY A 149 -7.36 2.15 0.27
CA GLY A 149 -6.01 1.90 0.80
C GLY A 149 -5.88 2.00 2.32
N SER A 150 -6.98 2.15 3.03
CA SER A 150 -6.98 2.22 4.50
C SER A 150 -6.74 0.89 5.20
N GLY A 151 -6.82 -0.26 4.48
CA GLY A 151 -6.79 -1.59 5.07
C GLY A 151 -8.01 -1.92 5.95
N ARG A 152 -9.04 -1.05 5.93
CA ARG A 152 -10.24 -1.19 6.75
C ARG A 152 -11.25 -2.14 6.14
N VAL A 153 -12.16 -2.65 6.97
CA VAL A 153 -13.22 -3.60 6.60
C VAL A 153 -14.08 -3.10 5.44
N GLY A 154 -14.34 -1.78 5.36
CA GLY A 154 -15.19 -1.17 4.33
C GLY A 154 -14.73 -1.27 2.89
N ARG A 155 -13.50 -1.75 2.63
CA ARG A 155 -12.98 -2.02 1.27
C ARG A 155 -12.69 -3.49 1.00
N THR A 156 -13.11 -4.38 1.89
CA THR A 156 -13.15 -5.83 1.62
C THR A 156 -14.16 -6.14 0.51
N ALA A 157 -14.08 -7.33 -0.07
CA ALA A 157 -15.05 -7.76 -1.08
C ALA A 157 -16.48 -7.75 -0.52
N SER A 158 -16.68 -8.25 0.70
CA SER A 158 -17.98 -8.25 1.39
C SER A 158 -18.53 -6.83 1.63
N ALA A 159 -17.68 -5.90 2.08
CA ALA A 159 -18.13 -4.54 2.29
C ALA A 159 -18.45 -3.80 0.98
N ARG A 160 -17.75 -4.09 -0.11
CA ARG A 160 -18.10 -3.58 -1.45
C ARG A 160 -19.42 -4.15 -1.97
N ALA A 161 -19.78 -5.34 -1.55
CA ALA A 161 -21.08 -5.93 -1.81
C ALA A 161 -22.18 -5.44 -0.84
N LEU A 162 -21.86 -4.46 0.03
CA LEU A 162 -22.75 -3.93 1.06
C LEU A 162 -23.33 -5.01 2.00
N ASP A 163 -22.51 -6.02 2.30
CA ASP A 163 -22.88 -7.11 3.20
C ASP A 163 -23.26 -6.57 4.58
N PRO A 164 -24.46 -6.89 5.12
CA PRO A 164 -24.94 -6.37 6.41
C PRO A 164 -24.01 -6.68 7.59
N THR A 165 -23.33 -7.82 7.57
CA THR A 165 -22.38 -8.22 8.62
C THR A 165 -21.14 -7.34 8.58
N ALA A 166 -20.59 -7.10 7.39
CA ALA A 166 -19.43 -6.22 7.20
C ALA A 166 -19.76 -4.78 7.60
N ILE A 167 -20.94 -4.29 7.25
CA ILE A 167 -21.43 -2.96 7.64
C ILE A 167 -21.58 -2.88 9.15
N THR A 168 -22.21 -3.88 9.78
CA THR A 168 -22.37 -3.94 11.25
C THR A 168 -21.01 -3.88 11.96
N LEU A 169 -20.00 -4.60 11.44
CA LEU A 169 -18.65 -4.55 12.00
C LEU A 169 -18.01 -3.17 11.87
N ALA A 170 -18.27 -2.46 10.76
CA ALA A 170 -17.77 -1.10 10.54
C ALA A 170 -18.43 -0.10 11.50
N VAL A 171 -19.77 -0.20 11.68
CA VAL A 171 -20.52 0.63 12.62
C VAL A 171 -20.08 0.35 14.07
N ALA A 172 -19.93 -0.92 14.45
CA ALA A 172 -19.41 -1.30 15.77
C ALA A 172 -18.00 -0.79 16.04
N ALA A 173 -17.15 -0.78 15.00
CA ALA A 173 -15.81 -0.21 15.11
C ALA A 173 -15.86 1.31 15.35
N ALA A 174 -16.72 2.03 14.64
CA ALA A 174 -16.90 3.47 14.83
C ALA A 174 -17.51 3.81 16.20
N ALA A 175 -18.57 3.10 16.59
CA ALA A 175 -19.20 3.26 17.92
C ALA A 175 -18.19 3.03 19.05
N ARG A 176 -17.28 2.08 18.91
CA ARG A 176 -16.23 1.81 19.90
C ARG A 176 -15.34 3.02 20.15
N HIS A 177 -14.94 3.73 19.09
CA HIS A 177 -14.06 4.90 19.21
C HIS A 177 -14.80 6.17 19.62
N ARG A 178 -16.09 6.28 19.33
CA ARG A 178 -16.85 7.53 19.54
C ARG A 178 -17.76 7.51 20.76
N GLU A 179 -18.37 6.36 21.03
CA GLU A 179 -19.45 6.22 22.03
C GLU A 179 -18.98 5.43 23.25
N SER A 180 -17.66 5.20 23.40
CA SER A 180 -17.11 4.50 24.55
C SER A 180 -15.74 5.04 24.94
N TYR A 181 -15.26 4.68 26.11
CA TYR A 181 -13.95 5.05 26.65
C TYR A 181 -12.81 4.14 26.12
N TYR A 182 -12.99 3.52 24.94
CA TYR A 182 -12.02 2.60 24.35
C TYR A 182 -10.66 3.24 24.10
N ASP A 183 -10.64 4.47 23.57
CA ASP A 183 -9.41 5.16 23.27
C ASP A 183 -8.64 5.55 24.54
N ASP A 184 -9.35 5.88 25.62
CA ASP A 184 -8.75 6.14 26.94
C ASP A 184 -8.04 4.90 27.49
N LEU A 185 -8.66 3.72 27.34
CA LEU A 185 -8.03 2.45 27.71
C LEU A 185 -6.75 2.18 26.92
N LEU A 186 -6.76 2.44 25.63
CA LEU A 186 -5.55 2.28 24.79
C LEU A 186 -4.45 3.26 25.20
N MET A 187 -4.80 4.50 25.48
CA MET A 187 -3.85 5.52 25.96
C MET A 187 -3.27 5.17 27.33
N ALA A 188 -4.05 4.48 28.16
CA ALA A 188 -3.60 3.93 29.44
C ALA A 188 -2.74 2.63 29.30
N GLY A 189 -2.47 2.17 28.06
CA GLY A 189 -1.64 1.00 27.79
C GLY A 189 -2.35 -0.34 27.95
N VAL A 190 -3.69 -0.36 28.04
CA VAL A 190 -4.47 -1.60 28.08
C VAL A 190 -4.39 -2.33 26.74
N ASP A 191 -4.20 -3.64 26.76
CA ASP A 191 -4.18 -4.45 25.53
C ASP A 191 -5.49 -4.30 24.74
N ARG A 192 -5.37 -4.35 23.40
CA ARG A 192 -6.50 -4.14 22.50
C ARG A 192 -7.64 -5.14 22.67
N SER A 193 -7.35 -6.39 23.00
CA SER A 193 -8.36 -7.44 23.22
C SER A 193 -9.11 -7.18 24.50
N GLU A 194 -8.40 -6.84 25.56
CA GLU A 194 -8.96 -6.49 26.86
C GLU A 194 -9.78 -5.19 26.78
N ALA A 195 -9.26 -4.14 26.13
CA ALA A 195 -9.98 -2.90 25.95
C ALA A 195 -11.31 -3.11 25.19
N ARG A 196 -11.32 -3.96 24.15
CA ARG A 196 -12.55 -4.33 23.42
C ARG A 196 -13.56 -5.06 24.31
N GLU A 197 -13.08 -5.94 25.17
CA GLU A 197 -13.93 -6.68 26.09
C GLU A 197 -14.58 -5.75 27.08
N ARG A 198 -13.82 -4.84 27.70
CA ARG A 198 -14.31 -3.86 28.66
C ARG A 198 -15.41 -2.95 28.12
N VAL A 199 -15.34 -2.57 26.83
CA VAL A 199 -16.35 -1.68 26.21
C VAL A 199 -17.46 -2.44 25.46
N ARG A 200 -17.42 -3.76 25.42
CA ARG A 200 -18.36 -4.59 24.64
C ARG A 200 -19.83 -4.29 24.96
N ALA A 201 -20.17 -4.23 26.23
CA ALA A 201 -21.54 -3.96 26.66
C ALA A 201 -22.00 -2.55 26.26
N ALA A 202 -21.17 -1.53 26.43
CA ALA A 202 -21.47 -0.16 26.05
C ALA A 202 -21.70 -0.05 24.53
N VAL A 203 -20.81 -0.61 23.73
CA VAL A 203 -20.95 -0.64 22.26
C VAL A 203 -22.20 -1.42 21.84
N GLY A 204 -22.48 -2.55 22.49
CA GLY A 204 -23.71 -3.34 22.26
C GLY A 204 -24.96 -2.52 22.47
N GLY A 205 -25.06 -1.80 23.59
CA GLY A 205 -26.20 -0.93 23.91
C GLY A 205 -26.39 0.20 22.88
N VAL A 206 -25.30 0.81 22.39
CA VAL A 206 -25.37 1.82 21.33
C VAL A 206 -25.90 1.22 20.02
N LEU A 207 -25.41 0.04 19.63
CA LEU A 207 -25.88 -0.62 18.41
C LEU A 207 -27.34 -1.03 18.51
N GLU A 208 -27.80 -1.48 19.66
CA GLU A 208 -29.22 -1.81 19.92
C GLU A 208 -30.10 -0.56 19.84
N ALA A 209 -29.65 0.55 20.43
CA ALA A 209 -30.39 1.83 20.37
C ALA A 209 -30.48 2.38 18.93
N TRP A 210 -29.50 2.08 18.09
CA TRP A 210 -29.49 2.52 16.70
C TRP A 210 -30.24 1.58 15.74
N ARG A 211 -30.52 0.35 16.13
CA ARG A 211 -31.30 -0.61 15.33
C ARG A 211 -32.80 -0.25 15.31
N PRO A 212 -33.54 -0.72 14.30
CA PRO A 212 -34.99 -0.61 14.33
C PRO A 212 -35.56 -1.36 15.57
N PRO A 213 -36.64 -0.89 16.15
CA PRO A 213 -37.28 -1.61 17.22
C PRO A 213 -37.66 -3.03 16.74
N PRO A 214 -37.59 -4.04 17.64
CA PRO A 214 -38.04 -5.37 17.28
C PRO A 214 -39.52 -5.30 16.89
N GLY A 215 -39.82 -5.80 15.69
CA GLY A 215 -41.20 -5.87 15.16
C GLY A 215 -42.08 -6.86 15.94
#